data_4d5ac28c4a8d018907a51217f6a041f8
#
_entry.id   4d5ac28c4a8d018907a51217f6a041f8
#
_cell.length_a   1.000
_cell.length_b   1.000
_cell.length_c   1.000
_cell.angle_alpha   90.00
_cell.angle_beta   90.00
_cell.angle_gamma   90.00
#
_symmetry.space_group_name_H-M   'P 1'
#
loop_
_entity.id
_entity.type
_entity.pdbx_description
1 polymer ?
#
loop_
_entity_poly.entity_id
_entity_poly.type
_entity_poly.pdbx_seq_one_letter_code
_entity_poly.pdbx_strand_id
1 'polypeptide(L)'
;MMSVSICPCGSGNLLPACCGHYHEGQPAPDAQSLMRSRYSAYVFGLVDYLVATTLHAQQAGLDRQAITQWSSQSTWLGLEVVAAEVFGGQPEHAFVTFTARWHDSDGEHCHRERSAFVQHDGRWYFIDPTVPLQASRNDSCPCASGQKFKKCCAGYITQSP
;
A
#
# COMPACT_ATOMS: atom_id res chain seq x y z
N MET A 1 -21.20 -20.06 -13.14
CA MET A 1 -20.06 -19.63 -13.93
C MET A 1 -19.49 -18.36 -13.36
N MET A 2 -18.27 -18.43 -12.93
CA MET A 2 -17.60 -17.20 -12.46
C MET A 2 -17.07 -16.44 -13.67
N SER A 3 -17.56 -15.21 -13.86
CA SER A 3 -17.01 -14.38 -14.91
C SER A 3 -15.63 -13.90 -14.46
N VAL A 4 -14.63 -14.14 -15.31
CA VAL A 4 -13.25 -13.74 -15.04
C VAL A 4 -13.10 -12.33 -15.59
N SER A 5 -12.79 -11.40 -14.69
CA SER A 5 -12.66 -9.98 -15.03
C SER A 5 -11.19 -9.57 -15.11
N ILE A 6 -10.91 -8.56 -15.91
CA ILE A 6 -9.60 -7.93 -15.95
C ILE A 6 -9.38 -7.23 -14.60
N CYS A 7 -8.15 -7.34 -14.07
CA CYS A 7 -7.82 -6.73 -12.79
C CYS A 7 -7.93 -5.19 -12.89
N PRO A 8 -8.60 -4.55 -11.93
CA PRO A 8 -8.74 -3.08 -11.97
C PRO A 8 -7.42 -2.32 -11.78
N CYS A 9 -6.33 -3.02 -11.41
CA CYS A 9 -5.05 -2.36 -11.14
C CYS A 9 -4.36 -1.78 -12.38
N GLY A 10 -4.90 -2.01 -13.58
CA GLY A 10 -4.33 -1.49 -14.81
C GLY A 10 -3.23 -2.34 -15.42
N SER A 11 -3.01 -3.56 -14.91
CA SER A 11 -1.98 -4.46 -15.45
C SER A 11 -2.35 -5.05 -16.81
N GLY A 12 -3.65 -5.10 -17.12
CA GLY A 12 -4.15 -5.81 -18.31
C GLY A 12 -4.37 -7.30 -18.09
N ASN A 13 -3.97 -7.83 -16.94
CA ASN A 13 -4.12 -9.25 -16.63
C ASN A 13 -5.48 -9.53 -16.01
N LEU A 14 -5.89 -10.80 -16.06
CA LEU A 14 -7.10 -11.23 -15.37
C LEU A 14 -6.88 -11.20 -13.86
N LEU A 15 -7.93 -10.84 -13.11
CA LEU A 15 -7.84 -10.70 -11.66
C LEU A 15 -7.23 -11.92 -10.95
N PRO A 16 -7.66 -13.18 -11.24
CA PRO A 16 -7.08 -14.34 -10.57
C PRO A 16 -5.60 -14.54 -10.85
N ALA A 17 -5.11 -14.05 -11.98
CA ALA A 17 -3.69 -14.13 -12.36
C ALA A 17 -2.93 -12.85 -12.00
N CYS A 18 -3.52 -11.95 -11.26
CA CYS A 18 -2.95 -10.67 -10.89
C CYS A 18 -3.16 -10.41 -9.39
N CYS A 19 -3.87 -9.35 -9.01
CA CYS A 19 -4.05 -8.98 -7.60
C CYS A 19 -4.80 -10.05 -6.79
N GLY A 20 -5.63 -10.86 -7.43
CA GLY A 20 -6.35 -11.93 -6.76
C GLY A 20 -5.46 -12.89 -5.99
N HIS A 21 -4.26 -13.19 -6.49
CA HIS A 21 -3.29 -14.02 -5.76
C HIS A 21 -2.94 -13.43 -4.41
N TYR A 22 -2.69 -12.13 -4.39
CA TYR A 22 -2.24 -11.45 -3.18
C TYR A 22 -3.38 -11.28 -2.19
N HIS A 23 -4.60 -11.03 -2.70
CA HIS A 23 -5.80 -10.96 -1.86
C HIS A 23 -6.07 -12.28 -1.15
N GLU A 24 -5.66 -13.39 -1.74
CA GLU A 24 -5.84 -14.73 -1.16
C GLU A 24 -4.70 -15.15 -0.22
N GLY A 25 -3.69 -14.29 -0.04
CA GLY A 25 -2.64 -14.51 0.94
C GLY A 25 -1.25 -14.71 0.40
N GLN A 26 -1.05 -14.75 -0.92
CA GLN A 26 0.29 -14.84 -1.50
C GLN A 26 1.08 -13.57 -1.25
N PRO A 27 2.35 -13.67 -0.81
CA PRO A 27 3.17 -12.47 -0.66
C PRO A 27 3.42 -11.79 -2.01
N ALA A 28 3.26 -10.48 -2.06
CA ALA A 28 3.64 -9.74 -3.26
C ALA A 28 5.16 -9.79 -3.43
N PRO A 29 5.66 -10.02 -4.65
CA PRO A 29 7.11 -10.16 -4.87
C PRO A 29 7.86 -8.84 -4.76
N ASP A 30 7.16 -7.71 -4.92
CA ASP A 30 7.77 -6.39 -4.87
C ASP A 30 6.76 -5.36 -4.39
N ALA A 31 7.25 -4.16 -4.10
CA ALA A 31 6.40 -3.07 -3.61
C ALA A 31 5.38 -2.63 -4.65
N GLN A 32 5.74 -2.65 -5.93
CA GLN A 32 4.83 -2.28 -7.01
C GLN A 32 3.63 -3.22 -7.07
N SER A 33 3.86 -4.52 -6.97
CA SER A 33 2.77 -5.50 -6.95
C SER A 33 1.88 -5.32 -5.74
N LEU A 34 2.47 -5.03 -4.57
CA LEU A 34 1.69 -4.73 -3.38
C LEU A 34 0.84 -3.48 -3.59
N MET A 35 1.41 -2.41 -4.14
CA MET A 35 0.67 -1.18 -4.40
C MET A 35 -0.53 -1.44 -5.31
N ARG A 36 -0.34 -2.18 -6.40
CA ARG A 36 -1.41 -2.54 -7.32
C ARG A 36 -2.52 -3.34 -6.62
N SER A 37 -2.13 -4.29 -5.77
CA SER A 37 -3.10 -5.12 -5.04
C SER A 37 -3.89 -4.31 -4.01
N ARG A 38 -3.27 -3.28 -3.42
CA ARG A 38 -3.97 -2.41 -2.48
C ARG A 38 -5.00 -1.53 -3.21
N TYR A 39 -4.66 -1.01 -4.40
CA TYR A 39 -5.64 -0.29 -5.22
C TYR A 39 -6.85 -1.18 -5.54
N SER A 40 -6.60 -2.41 -6.00
CA SER A 40 -7.68 -3.35 -6.28
C SER A 40 -8.49 -3.68 -5.04
N ALA A 41 -7.84 -3.72 -3.87
CA ALA A 41 -8.53 -3.94 -2.61
C ALA A 41 -9.50 -2.81 -2.28
N TYR A 42 -9.15 -1.56 -2.59
CA TYR A 42 -10.10 -0.44 -2.47
C TYR A 42 -11.28 -0.61 -3.41
N VAL A 43 -11.02 -1.05 -4.64
CA VAL A 43 -12.09 -1.27 -5.63
C VAL A 43 -13.10 -2.31 -5.12
N PHE A 44 -12.61 -3.37 -4.47
CA PHE A 44 -13.45 -4.49 -4.02
C PHE A 44 -13.86 -4.39 -2.55
N GLY A 45 -13.45 -3.36 -1.84
CA GLY A 45 -13.82 -3.18 -0.44
C GLY A 45 -13.15 -4.16 0.51
N LEU A 46 -11.94 -4.61 0.21
CA LEU A 46 -11.21 -5.59 1.02
C LEU A 46 -10.45 -4.88 2.15
N VAL A 47 -11.18 -4.38 3.12
CA VAL A 47 -10.62 -3.56 4.21
C VAL A 47 -9.62 -4.35 5.04
N ASP A 48 -9.90 -5.63 5.34
CA ASP A 48 -8.97 -6.46 6.12
C ASP A 48 -7.63 -6.60 5.41
N TYR A 49 -7.63 -6.73 4.08
CA TYR A 49 -6.40 -6.80 3.31
C TYR A 49 -5.61 -5.49 3.39
N LEU A 50 -6.30 -4.36 3.29
CA LEU A 50 -5.66 -3.04 3.40
C LEU A 50 -4.99 -2.86 4.77
N VAL A 51 -5.67 -3.28 5.83
CA VAL A 51 -5.09 -3.24 7.19
C VAL A 51 -3.91 -4.18 7.31
N ALA A 52 -4.07 -5.43 6.88
CA ALA A 52 -3.02 -6.46 7.02
C ALA A 52 -1.74 -6.13 6.23
N THR A 53 -1.86 -5.38 5.14
CA THR A 53 -0.70 -4.99 4.32
C THR A 53 -0.11 -3.63 4.70
N THR A 54 -0.66 -2.98 5.71
CA THR A 54 -0.04 -1.80 6.33
C THR A 54 0.94 -2.26 7.39
N LEU A 55 2.03 -1.52 7.57
CA LEU A 55 3.04 -1.83 8.59
C LEU A 55 2.37 -2.16 9.92
N HIS A 56 2.75 -3.29 10.51
CA HIS A 56 2.06 -3.83 11.69
C HIS A 56 1.90 -2.79 12.81
N ALA A 57 2.96 -2.04 13.09
CA ALA A 57 2.94 -1.03 14.15
C ALA A 57 1.93 0.09 13.91
N GLN A 58 1.47 0.26 12.68
CA GLN A 58 0.50 1.31 12.33
C GLN A 58 -0.93 0.80 12.26
N GLN A 59 -1.14 -0.52 12.28
CA GLN A 59 -2.47 -1.09 12.03
C GLN A 59 -3.51 -0.62 13.06
N ALA A 60 -3.12 -0.53 14.33
CA ALA A 60 -4.03 -0.10 15.38
C ALA A 60 -4.45 1.37 15.24
N GLY A 61 -3.66 2.17 14.55
CA GLY A 61 -3.96 3.59 14.31
C GLY A 61 -4.79 3.86 13.06
N LEU A 62 -5.13 2.82 12.29
CA LEU A 62 -5.93 3.00 11.09
C LEU A 62 -7.40 3.20 11.41
N ASP A 63 -8.04 4.11 10.68
CA ASP A 63 -9.50 4.32 10.76
C ASP A 63 -10.18 3.42 9.73
N ARG A 64 -10.60 2.23 10.18
CA ARG A 64 -11.23 1.24 9.31
C ARG A 64 -12.53 1.76 8.71
N GLN A 65 -13.28 2.57 9.47
CA GLN A 65 -14.54 3.13 8.98
C GLN A 65 -14.28 4.11 7.83
N ALA A 66 -13.28 4.96 7.96
CA ALA A 66 -12.91 5.90 6.90
C ALA A 66 -12.44 5.16 5.64
N ILE A 67 -11.66 4.10 5.80
CA ILE A 67 -11.22 3.25 4.68
C ILE A 67 -12.43 2.63 3.98
N THR A 68 -13.36 2.08 4.75
CA THR A 68 -14.58 1.47 4.22
C THR A 68 -15.41 2.48 3.44
N GLN A 69 -15.59 3.67 4.00
CA GLN A 69 -16.37 4.73 3.36
C GLN A 69 -15.72 5.19 2.06
N TRP A 70 -14.43 5.44 2.07
CA TRP A 70 -13.72 5.87 0.87
C TRP A 70 -13.82 4.80 -0.22
N SER A 71 -13.62 3.54 0.14
CA SER A 71 -13.75 2.43 -0.79
C SER A 71 -15.14 2.37 -1.43
N SER A 72 -16.20 2.43 -0.60
CA SER A 72 -17.58 2.20 -1.05
C SER A 72 -18.21 3.42 -1.71
N GLN A 73 -17.81 4.63 -1.34
CA GLN A 73 -18.39 5.87 -1.86
C GLN A 73 -17.70 6.39 -3.11
N SER A 74 -16.62 5.75 -3.52
CA SER A 74 -15.85 6.16 -4.69
C SER A 74 -16.10 5.20 -5.85
N THR A 75 -16.21 5.76 -7.05
CA THR A 75 -16.15 4.99 -8.28
C THR A 75 -14.71 5.07 -8.77
N TRP A 76 -14.03 3.94 -8.78
CA TRP A 76 -12.59 3.89 -9.09
C TRP A 76 -12.41 3.89 -10.61
N LEU A 77 -11.60 4.84 -11.10
CA LEU A 77 -11.48 5.12 -12.53
C LEU A 77 -10.18 4.62 -13.14
N GLY A 78 -9.17 4.33 -12.32
CA GLY A 78 -7.93 3.77 -12.84
C GLY A 78 -6.73 4.06 -11.97
N LEU A 79 -5.67 3.30 -12.24
CA LEU A 79 -4.38 3.40 -11.59
C LEU A 79 -3.29 3.41 -12.64
N GLU A 80 -2.34 4.32 -12.51
CA GLU A 80 -1.12 4.32 -13.30
C GLU A 80 0.08 4.30 -12.36
N VAL A 81 0.93 3.30 -12.48
CA VAL A 81 2.20 3.26 -11.75
C VAL A 81 3.23 3.98 -12.59
N VAL A 82 3.76 5.09 -12.06
CA VAL A 82 4.67 5.97 -12.78
C VAL A 82 6.11 5.55 -12.61
N ALA A 83 6.50 5.16 -11.39
CA ALA A 83 7.87 4.77 -11.07
C ALA A 83 7.91 3.89 -9.84
N ALA A 84 8.92 3.04 -9.76
CA ALA A 84 9.22 2.25 -8.57
C ALA A 84 10.71 2.32 -8.31
N GLU A 85 11.10 2.61 -7.08
CA GLU A 85 12.50 2.72 -6.66
C GLU A 85 12.71 1.78 -5.47
N VAL A 86 13.67 0.88 -5.59
CA VAL A 86 13.98 -0.09 -4.53
C VAL A 86 15.35 0.24 -3.94
N PHE A 87 15.42 0.31 -2.62
CA PHE A 87 16.64 0.58 -1.90
C PHE A 87 17.08 -0.69 -1.18
N GLY A 88 18.26 -1.18 -1.52
CA GLY A 88 18.83 -2.34 -0.88
C GLY A 88 19.15 -2.06 0.59
N GLY A 89 19.30 -3.12 1.37
CA GLY A 89 19.62 -3.03 2.78
C GLY A 89 18.84 -4.07 3.55
N GLN A 90 18.94 -4.00 4.87
CA GLN A 90 18.26 -4.90 5.78
C GLN A 90 17.49 -4.05 6.79
N PRO A 91 16.18 -3.86 6.60
CA PRO A 91 15.33 -4.39 5.53
C PRO A 91 15.41 -3.57 4.24
N GLU A 92 14.89 -4.14 3.15
CA GLU A 92 14.71 -3.36 1.92
C GLU A 92 13.55 -2.39 2.10
N HIS A 93 13.72 -1.20 1.51
CA HIS A 93 12.67 -0.20 1.41
C HIS A 93 12.43 0.12 -0.06
N ALA A 94 11.27 0.66 -0.36
CA ALA A 94 10.94 1.07 -1.72
C ALA A 94 10.00 2.27 -1.70
N PHE A 95 10.07 3.07 -2.78
CA PHE A 95 9.02 4.04 -3.10
C PHE A 95 8.33 3.61 -4.37
N VAL A 96 7.01 3.75 -4.39
CA VAL A 96 6.22 3.58 -5.61
C VAL A 96 5.46 4.87 -5.85
N THR A 97 5.68 5.48 -7.01
CA THR A 97 4.97 6.67 -7.44
C THR A 97 3.83 6.24 -8.36
N PHE A 98 2.62 6.69 -8.05
CA PHE A 98 1.45 6.30 -8.81
C PHE A 98 0.46 7.45 -8.91
N THR A 99 -0.43 7.36 -9.87
CA THR A 99 -1.58 8.24 -10.02
C THR A 99 -2.84 7.39 -9.93
N ALA A 100 -3.73 7.73 -8.99
CA ALA A 100 -5.02 7.09 -8.84
C ALA A 100 -6.11 8.09 -9.18
N ARG A 101 -7.16 7.63 -9.87
CA ARG A 101 -8.31 8.46 -10.21
C ARG A 101 -9.58 7.81 -9.73
N TRP A 102 -10.45 8.62 -9.19
CA TRP A 102 -11.77 8.17 -8.74
C TRP A 102 -12.78 9.30 -8.84
N HIS A 103 -14.04 8.94 -8.72
CA HIS A 103 -15.16 9.86 -8.74
C HIS A 103 -16.01 9.63 -7.50
N ASP A 104 -16.43 10.70 -6.85
CA ASP A 104 -17.34 10.64 -5.71
C ASP A 104 -18.34 11.79 -5.78
N SER A 105 -19.05 12.07 -4.67
CA SER A 105 -20.07 13.14 -4.62
C SER A 105 -19.49 14.53 -4.91
N ASP A 106 -18.19 14.73 -4.69
CA ASP A 106 -17.53 16.01 -4.94
C ASP A 106 -16.99 16.13 -6.36
N GLY A 107 -17.09 15.07 -7.16
CA GLY A 107 -16.61 15.06 -8.53
C GLY A 107 -15.46 14.10 -8.77
N GLU A 108 -14.71 14.36 -9.84
CA GLU A 108 -13.60 13.52 -10.23
C GLU A 108 -12.31 13.99 -9.56
N HIS A 109 -11.53 13.02 -9.07
CA HIS A 109 -10.26 13.26 -8.39
C HIS A 109 -9.14 12.55 -9.12
N CYS A 110 -7.96 13.21 -9.14
CA CYS A 110 -6.73 12.65 -9.67
C CYS A 110 -5.63 12.92 -8.63
N HIS A 111 -5.12 11.86 -8.02
CA HIS A 111 -4.14 11.98 -6.94
C HIS A 111 -2.87 11.25 -7.31
N ARG A 112 -1.75 11.98 -7.25
CA ARG A 112 -0.42 11.41 -7.44
C ARG A 112 0.30 11.36 -6.11
N GLU A 113 0.85 10.19 -5.78
CA GLU A 113 1.54 10.00 -4.52
C GLU A 113 2.79 9.16 -4.73
N ARG A 114 3.79 9.42 -3.91
CA ARG A 114 4.99 8.60 -3.80
C ARG A 114 4.95 7.92 -2.45
N SER A 115 4.54 6.67 -2.43
CA SER A 115 4.32 5.90 -1.20
C SER A 115 5.55 5.09 -0.81
N ALA A 116 5.79 4.97 0.49
CA ALA A 116 6.90 4.21 1.04
C ALA A 116 6.45 2.80 1.44
N PHE A 117 7.36 1.85 1.26
CA PHE A 117 7.14 0.44 1.58
C PHE A 117 8.37 -0.13 2.25
N VAL A 118 8.19 -1.15 3.08
CA VAL A 118 9.27 -1.87 3.75
C VAL A 118 9.02 -3.36 3.66
N GLN A 119 10.10 -4.14 3.49
CA GLN A 119 10.02 -5.60 3.48
C GLN A 119 10.34 -6.14 4.87
N HIS A 120 9.54 -7.09 5.34
CA HIS A 120 9.75 -7.78 6.59
C HIS A 120 9.33 -9.25 6.43
N ASP A 121 10.24 -10.17 6.76
CA ASP A 121 10.00 -11.62 6.67
C ASP A 121 9.43 -12.07 5.30
N GLY A 122 10.01 -11.52 4.23
CA GLY A 122 9.62 -11.88 2.87
C GLY A 122 8.34 -11.25 2.37
N ARG A 123 7.75 -10.35 3.14
CA ARG A 123 6.53 -9.64 2.76
C ARG A 123 6.76 -8.15 2.72
N TRP A 124 6.14 -7.49 1.76
CA TRP A 124 6.14 -6.04 1.67
C TRP A 124 4.97 -5.45 2.43
N TYR A 125 5.19 -4.30 3.06
CA TYR A 125 4.18 -3.57 3.82
C TYR A 125 4.19 -2.11 3.43
N PHE A 126 2.99 -1.53 3.36
CA PHE A 126 2.83 -0.10 3.13
C PHE A 126 3.11 0.67 4.43
N ILE A 127 3.92 1.74 4.32
CA ILE A 127 4.12 2.67 5.43
C ILE A 127 3.16 3.83 5.23
N ASP A 128 2.14 3.93 6.10
CA ASP A 128 1.09 4.93 5.96
C ASP A 128 1.58 6.29 6.48
N PRO A 129 1.67 7.31 5.63
CA PRO A 129 2.16 8.63 6.06
C PRO A 129 1.22 9.36 7.00
N THR A 130 -0.04 8.92 7.10
CA THR A 130 -1.04 9.57 7.96
C THR A 130 -1.08 8.98 9.37
N VAL A 131 -0.38 7.88 9.64
CA VAL A 131 -0.32 7.23 10.94
C VAL A 131 1.08 7.38 11.52
N PRO A 132 1.25 8.14 12.61
CA PRO A 132 2.57 8.35 13.19
C PRO A 132 3.21 7.04 13.67
N LEU A 133 4.52 6.92 13.50
CA LEU A 133 5.31 5.86 14.11
C LEU A 133 5.86 6.36 15.44
N GLN A 134 5.51 5.64 16.52
CA GLN A 134 5.88 6.03 17.88
C GLN A 134 7.29 5.53 18.19
N ALA A 135 8.29 6.25 17.71
CA ALA A 135 9.68 5.88 17.93
C ALA A 135 10.59 7.11 17.93
N SER A 136 11.55 7.11 18.84
CA SER A 136 12.65 8.07 18.84
C SER A 136 13.77 7.58 17.93
N ARG A 137 14.67 8.49 17.55
CA ARG A 137 15.75 8.20 16.59
C ARG A 137 16.58 6.96 16.94
N ASN A 138 16.88 6.78 18.23
CA ASN A 138 17.74 5.68 18.69
C ASN A 138 16.97 4.42 19.11
N ASP A 139 15.65 4.46 19.07
CA ASP A 139 14.83 3.29 19.39
C ASP A 139 14.94 2.26 18.28
N SER A 140 14.62 1.01 18.61
CA SER A 140 14.41 -0.03 17.60
C SER A 140 13.30 0.39 16.65
N CYS A 141 13.51 0.18 15.35
CA CYS A 141 12.52 0.57 14.36
C CYS A 141 11.22 -0.23 14.57
N PRO A 142 10.05 0.45 14.53
CA PRO A 142 8.75 -0.24 14.64
C PRO A 142 8.50 -1.31 13.58
N CYS A 143 9.28 -1.33 12.48
CA CYS A 143 9.16 -2.37 11.46
C CYS A 143 9.70 -3.73 11.91
N ALA A 144 10.26 -3.81 13.12
CA ALA A 144 10.81 -5.04 13.70
C ALA A 144 12.06 -5.56 12.97
N SER A 145 12.78 -4.69 12.26
CA SER A 145 13.98 -5.07 11.53
C SER A 145 15.21 -5.31 12.44
N GLY A 146 15.15 -4.80 13.65
CA GLY A 146 16.32 -4.80 14.54
C GLY A 146 17.25 -3.60 14.36
N GLN A 147 17.01 -2.79 13.34
CA GLN A 147 17.79 -1.56 13.10
C GLN A 147 17.25 -0.41 13.94
N LYS A 148 18.10 0.59 14.20
CA LYS A 148 17.62 1.83 14.82
C LYS A 148 16.69 2.57 13.87
N PHE A 149 15.66 3.18 14.43
CA PHE A 149 14.66 3.91 13.64
C PHE A 149 15.32 4.93 12.71
N LYS A 150 16.28 5.72 13.19
CA LYS A 150 16.97 6.74 12.39
C LYS A 150 17.70 6.16 11.16
N LYS A 151 18.05 4.87 11.21
CA LYS A 151 18.77 4.19 10.13
C LYS A 151 17.87 3.25 9.33
N CYS A 152 16.57 3.31 9.57
CA CYS A 152 15.60 2.42 8.95
C CYS A 152 14.42 3.22 8.41
N CYS A 153 13.21 2.99 8.92
CA CYS A 153 12.00 3.59 8.36
C CYS A 153 11.95 5.11 8.48
N ALA A 154 12.66 5.73 9.43
CA ALA A 154 12.62 7.18 9.60
C ALA A 154 12.99 7.93 8.33
N GLY A 155 13.91 7.39 7.52
CA GLY A 155 14.33 8.02 6.27
C GLY A 155 13.28 8.00 5.18
N TYR A 156 12.22 7.23 5.35
CA TYR A 156 11.18 7.03 4.34
C TYR A 156 9.82 7.61 4.72
N ILE A 157 9.65 8.06 5.96
CA ILE A 157 8.36 8.58 6.45
C ILE A 157 8.33 10.08 6.65
N THR A 158 9.49 10.74 6.67
CA THR A 158 9.59 12.18 6.94
C THR A 158 9.42 13.03 5.69
N GLN A 159 8.97 12.43 4.60
CA GLN A 159 8.76 13.12 3.35
C GLN A 159 7.42 13.84 3.39
N SER A 160 7.37 14.95 4.10
CA SER A 160 6.23 15.85 3.97
C SER A 160 6.19 16.38 2.55
N PRO A 161 5.03 16.39 1.92
CA PRO A 161 4.89 17.02 0.62
C PRO A 161 5.16 18.52 0.70
#